data_759df7f84e019feee944e5b4e9c86b96
#
_entry.id   759df7f84e019feee944e5b4e9c86b96
#
_cell.length_a   1.000
_cell.length_b   1.000
_cell.length_c   1.000
_cell.angle_alpha   90.00
_cell.angle_beta   90.00
_cell.angle_gamma   90.00
#
_symmetry.space_group_name_H-M   'P 1'
#
loop_
_entity.id
_entity.type
_entity.pdbx_description
1 polymer ?
#
loop_
_entity_poly.entity_id
_entity_poly.type
_entity_poly.pdbx_seq_one_letter_code
_entity_poly.pdbx_strand_id
1 'polypeptide(L)'
;MPAATPGVPAGPSTGPSSGLSPQEPLGGVSAELATDVAGRVRALMPRARDELAELVAIPTVFDPRLGPSADCVRGAGLVADALRDAGLPDVRLVETPDGSTAAIGHRPAPPGAPTVLFYAHYDVQPPGDEASWDSPPFTLTERDGRWYGRGAADCKGNLMAHLTALRAVGNSTSPTSSLRQDVGTPVPVGIKVVVEGSEEQGTGGLERFVEQNPDLLAADTIVICDSGNVAVGVPTLTTVLRGLVSAVVRVTTGTSGMHSGMFGGPTPDALLALVAMLATLHNEAGDVTIPGLANGGVWNGEPYPEERLRADAHVLPEVGLLGSGTVADQLWARPALTVIGMEVPPLTGAPSAVQPAAAARLNLRVPPGVDPEAAYGLLADHLRAVAPWHVRVEIELEGIGASFRAETDGPGYRAITAALATAYGRPVTTAGQGGGIPLCDTFARTYPDSEIMLIGVSEPACLIHAPNESVAPSEIEQIALAEALFLLGHPTTG
;
A
#
# COMPACT_ATOMS: atom_id res chain seq x y z
N MET A 1 28.18 17.14 49.13
CA MET A 1 28.83 16.73 47.86
C MET A 1 28.20 15.43 47.43
N PRO A 2 27.37 15.42 46.40
CA PRO A 2 26.91 14.15 45.77
C PRO A 2 27.89 13.74 44.65
N ALA A 3 28.12 12.43 44.57
CA ALA A 3 29.02 11.78 43.65
C ALA A 3 28.51 11.80 42.21
N ALA A 4 29.42 11.99 41.27
CA ALA A 4 29.19 12.02 39.84
C ALA A 4 28.92 10.57 39.31
N THR A 5 27.87 10.40 38.54
CA THR A 5 27.57 9.20 37.72
C THR A 5 28.42 9.23 36.43
N PRO A 6 29.00 8.13 35.98
CA PRO A 6 29.80 8.12 34.75
C PRO A 6 28.90 8.14 33.54
N GLY A 7 29.21 9.03 32.59
CA GLY A 7 28.52 9.17 31.31
C GLY A 7 28.75 7.96 30.40
N VAL A 8 27.66 7.52 29.77
CA VAL A 8 27.64 6.54 28.66
C VAL A 8 28.20 7.23 27.41
N PRO A 9 29.14 6.66 26.67
CA PRO A 9 29.63 7.27 25.44
C PRO A 9 28.54 7.18 24.35
N ALA A 10 28.24 8.32 23.74
CA ALA A 10 27.42 8.40 22.54
C ALA A 10 28.15 7.69 21.39
N GLY A 11 27.52 6.66 20.84
CA GLY A 11 27.96 6.04 19.61
C GLY A 11 27.80 7.00 18.40
N PRO A 12 28.58 6.83 17.34
CA PRO A 12 28.54 7.71 16.19
C PRO A 12 27.18 7.61 15.49
N SER A 13 26.44 8.71 15.43
CA SER A 13 25.25 8.87 14.62
C SER A 13 25.68 9.01 13.15
N THR A 14 25.75 7.91 12.43
CA THR A 14 25.75 7.94 10.97
C THR A 14 24.31 7.95 10.52
N GLY A 15 23.69 9.12 10.44
CA GLY A 15 22.45 9.31 9.71
C GLY A 15 22.73 9.10 8.21
N PRO A 16 21.88 8.35 7.48
CA PRO A 16 22.01 8.29 6.04
C PRO A 16 21.77 9.68 5.46
N SER A 17 22.70 10.11 4.59
CA SER A 17 22.60 11.36 3.85
C SER A 17 21.36 11.32 2.96
N SER A 18 20.42 12.23 3.20
CA SER A 18 19.26 12.47 2.36
C SER A 18 19.70 13.10 1.03
N GLY A 19 19.66 12.32 -0.01
CA GLY A 19 19.86 12.74 -1.38
C GLY A 19 20.19 11.51 -2.21
N LEU A 20 19.25 11.07 -3.05
CA LEU A 20 19.60 10.16 -4.14
C LEU A 20 20.77 10.82 -4.87
N SER A 21 21.90 10.10 -4.98
CA SER A 21 23.10 10.55 -5.71
C SER A 21 22.75 11.07 -7.10
N PRO A 22 23.56 11.93 -7.74
CA PRO A 22 23.33 12.37 -9.12
C PRO A 22 22.98 11.16 -9.96
N GLN A 23 21.86 11.21 -10.68
CA GLN A 23 21.29 10.07 -11.40
C GLN A 23 22.33 9.53 -12.39
N GLU A 24 22.75 8.29 -12.17
CA GLU A 24 23.56 7.58 -13.14
C GLU A 24 22.70 7.30 -14.38
N PRO A 25 23.28 7.39 -15.60
CA PRO A 25 22.57 7.04 -16.81
C PRO A 25 22.14 5.58 -16.75
N LEU A 26 20.96 5.28 -17.27
CA LEU A 26 20.41 3.93 -17.32
C LEU A 26 21.37 3.02 -18.07
N GLY A 27 21.94 2.02 -17.40
CA GLY A 27 22.92 1.12 -18.00
C GLY A 27 22.36 0.43 -19.25
N GLY A 28 23.09 0.48 -20.37
CA GLY A 28 22.70 -0.24 -21.60
C GLY A 28 21.55 0.35 -22.41
N VAL A 29 20.87 1.42 -21.96
CA VAL A 29 19.76 2.06 -22.69
C VAL A 29 20.22 3.39 -23.30
N SER A 30 20.33 3.43 -24.62
CA SER A 30 20.62 4.68 -25.33
C SER A 30 19.39 5.62 -25.37
N ALA A 31 19.61 6.91 -25.57
CA ALA A 31 18.52 7.87 -25.74
C ALA A 31 17.60 7.54 -26.94
N GLU A 32 18.17 6.96 -28.00
CA GLU A 32 17.41 6.51 -29.16
C GLU A 32 16.51 5.34 -28.82
N LEU A 33 17.03 4.35 -28.08
CA LEU A 33 16.24 3.21 -27.62
C LEU A 33 15.12 3.67 -26.66
N ALA A 34 15.41 4.57 -25.72
CA ALA A 34 14.40 5.12 -24.82
C ALA A 34 13.27 5.84 -25.58
N THR A 35 13.62 6.59 -26.64
CA THR A 35 12.66 7.28 -27.51
C THR A 35 11.80 6.29 -28.30
N ASP A 36 12.39 5.21 -28.81
CA ASP A 36 11.67 4.16 -29.53
C ASP A 36 10.69 3.42 -28.60
N VAL A 37 11.15 3.04 -27.42
CA VAL A 37 10.31 2.39 -26.40
C VAL A 37 9.15 3.31 -25.97
N ALA A 38 9.40 4.60 -25.77
CA ALA A 38 8.35 5.58 -25.46
C ALA A 38 7.30 5.67 -26.59
N GLY A 39 7.75 5.62 -27.86
CA GLY A 39 6.85 5.56 -29.02
C GLY A 39 5.97 4.30 -29.00
N ARG A 40 6.53 3.14 -28.67
CA ARG A 40 5.80 1.86 -28.58
C ARG A 40 4.79 1.87 -27.43
N VAL A 41 5.19 2.33 -26.24
CA VAL A 41 4.29 2.46 -25.08
C VAL A 41 3.10 3.34 -25.44
N ARG A 42 3.37 4.53 -26.01
CA ARG A 42 2.30 5.45 -26.42
C ARG A 42 1.33 4.83 -27.45
N ALA A 43 1.85 4.06 -28.41
CA ALA A 43 1.04 3.36 -29.41
C ALA A 43 0.14 2.27 -28.79
N LEU A 44 0.51 1.74 -27.60
CA LEU A 44 -0.24 0.73 -26.87
C LEU A 44 -1.32 1.32 -25.92
N MET A 45 -1.29 2.61 -25.61
CA MET A 45 -2.23 3.23 -24.67
C MET A 45 -3.71 3.08 -25.06
N PRO A 46 -4.13 3.18 -26.34
CA PRO A 46 -5.52 2.88 -26.70
C PRO A 46 -5.94 1.46 -26.32
N ARG A 47 -5.07 0.48 -26.52
CA ARG A 47 -5.30 -0.91 -26.12
C ARG A 47 -5.37 -1.04 -24.61
N ALA A 48 -4.46 -0.43 -23.87
CA ALA A 48 -4.47 -0.42 -22.39
C ALA A 48 -5.80 0.14 -21.84
N ARG A 49 -6.34 1.19 -22.47
CA ARG A 49 -7.65 1.73 -22.12
C ARG A 49 -8.78 0.75 -22.34
N ASP A 50 -8.80 0.09 -23.49
CA ASP A 50 -9.87 -0.86 -23.84
C ASP A 50 -9.82 -2.09 -22.92
N GLU A 51 -8.64 -2.64 -22.62
CA GLU A 51 -8.46 -3.77 -21.70
C GLU A 51 -8.78 -3.36 -20.25
N LEU A 52 -8.41 -2.14 -19.83
CA LEU A 52 -8.84 -1.61 -18.53
C LEU A 52 -10.37 -1.51 -18.44
N ALA A 53 -11.03 -1.07 -19.52
CA ALA A 53 -12.48 -0.99 -19.57
C ALA A 53 -13.14 -2.38 -19.44
N GLU A 54 -12.57 -3.40 -20.08
CA GLU A 54 -13.03 -4.78 -19.93
C GLU A 54 -12.88 -5.31 -18.51
N LEU A 55 -11.73 -5.04 -17.85
CA LEU A 55 -11.48 -5.46 -16.47
C LEU A 55 -12.34 -4.68 -15.47
N VAL A 56 -12.50 -3.37 -15.65
CA VAL A 56 -13.38 -2.54 -14.79
C VAL A 56 -14.82 -3.01 -14.87
N ALA A 57 -15.27 -3.45 -16.06
CA ALA A 57 -16.64 -3.97 -16.23
C ALA A 57 -16.92 -5.27 -15.48
N ILE A 58 -15.90 -5.89 -14.88
CA ILE A 58 -16.07 -7.09 -14.05
C ILE A 58 -15.93 -6.67 -12.58
N PRO A 59 -17.00 -6.77 -11.77
CA PRO A 59 -16.97 -6.46 -10.34
C PRO A 59 -16.26 -7.59 -9.58
N THR A 60 -14.94 -7.59 -9.62
CA THR A 60 -14.08 -8.59 -8.97
C THR A 60 -13.96 -8.35 -7.46
N VAL A 61 -15.10 -8.19 -6.78
CA VAL A 61 -15.16 -8.07 -5.33
C VAL A 61 -15.07 -9.47 -4.72
N PHE A 62 -13.98 -9.76 -4.03
CA PHE A 62 -13.80 -11.03 -3.32
C PHE A 62 -14.48 -10.98 -1.96
N ASP A 63 -15.20 -12.03 -1.57
CA ASP A 63 -15.73 -12.20 -0.21
C ASP A 63 -15.26 -13.58 0.32
N PRO A 64 -14.36 -13.62 1.30
CA PRO A 64 -13.78 -14.86 1.81
C PRO A 64 -14.82 -15.79 2.46
N ARG A 65 -16.00 -15.27 2.83
CA ARG A 65 -17.09 -16.07 3.40
C ARG A 65 -17.85 -16.86 2.34
N LEU A 66 -17.84 -16.39 1.09
CA LEU A 66 -18.58 -16.96 -0.03
C LEU A 66 -17.65 -17.66 -1.04
N GLY A 67 -16.35 -17.38 -0.99
CA GLY A 67 -15.37 -17.80 -1.98
C GLY A 67 -15.43 -16.96 -3.28
N PRO A 68 -14.65 -17.33 -4.33
CA PRO A 68 -14.58 -16.56 -5.55
C PRO A 68 -15.91 -16.57 -6.30
N SER A 69 -16.42 -15.39 -6.61
CA SER A 69 -17.60 -15.20 -7.46
C SER A 69 -17.29 -15.61 -8.92
N ALA A 70 -18.34 -15.78 -9.73
CA ALA A 70 -18.16 -15.99 -11.18
C ALA A 70 -17.38 -14.81 -11.82
N ASP A 71 -17.51 -13.60 -11.30
CA ASP A 71 -16.78 -12.41 -11.74
C ASP A 71 -15.29 -12.49 -11.38
N CYS A 72 -14.93 -12.94 -10.17
CA CYS A 72 -13.53 -13.17 -9.79
C CYS A 72 -12.88 -14.23 -10.71
N VAL A 73 -13.56 -15.34 -10.97
CA VAL A 73 -13.07 -16.39 -11.88
C VAL A 73 -12.89 -15.84 -13.31
N ARG A 74 -13.86 -15.06 -13.80
CA ARG A 74 -13.77 -14.42 -15.12
C ARG A 74 -12.61 -13.42 -15.18
N GLY A 75 -12.44 -12.60 -14.15
CA GLY A 75 -11.34 -11.64 -14.02
C GLY A 75 -9.98 -12.33 -14.08
N ALA A 76 -9.79 -13.39 -13.28
CA ALA A 76 -8.57 -14.20 -13.30
C ALA A 76 -8.27 -14.77 -14.70
N GLY A 77 -9.31 -15.25 -15.40
CA GLY A 77 -9.19 -15.75 -16.77
C GLY A 77 -8.71 -14.69 -17.75
N LEU A 78 -9.31 -13.50 -17.73
CA LEU A 78 -8.87 -12.37 -18.58
C LEU A 78 -7.44 -11.94 -18.27
N VAL A 79 -7.06 -11.86 -17.00
CA VAL A 79 -5.70 -11.55 -16.60
C VAL A 79 -4.71 -12.58 -17.16
N ALA A 80 -5.03 -13.88 -17.02
CA ALA A 80 -4.17 -14.95 -17.55
C ALA A 80 -4.00 -14.86 -19.08
N ASP A 81 -5.08 -14.56 -19.81
CA ASP A 81 -5.03 -14.39 -21.26
C ASP A 81 -4.23 -13.16 -21.68
N ALA A 82 -4.37 -12.05 -20.95
CA ALA A 82 -3.59 -10.83 -21.16
C ALA A 82 -2.08 -11.03 -20.92
N LEU A 83 -1.71 -11.81 -19.89
CA LEU A 83 -0.31 -12.18 -19.62
C LEU A 83 0.29 -13.03 -20.74
N ARG A 84 -0.49 -14.03 -21.27
CA ARG A 84 -0.04 -14.82 -22.44
C ARG A 84 0.18 -13.96 -23.68
N ASP A 85 -0.76 -13.06 -23.96
CA ASP A 85 -0.67 -12.13 -25.06
C ASP A 85 0.49 -11.13 -24.89
N ALA A 86 0.82 -10.76 -23.66
CA ALA A 86 1.99 -9.92 -23.35
C ALA A 86 3.32 -10.67 -23.50
N GLY A 87 3.32 -11.94 -23.93
CA GLY A 87 4.49 -12.72 -24.27
C GLY A 87 5.10 -13.54 -23.15
N LEU A 88 4.32 -13.88 -22.13
CA LEU A 88 4.72 -14.83 -21.08
C LEU A 88 4.32 -16.26 -21.51
N PRO A 89 5.30 -17.15 -21.78
CA PRO A 89 5.02 -18.47 -22.36
C PRO A 89 4.41 -19.46 -21.35
N ASP A 90 4.66 -19.28 -20.05
CA ASP A 90 4.12 -20.13 -18.98
C ASP A 90 3.20 -19.28 -18.09
N VAL A 91 1.89 -19.41 -18.28
CA VAL A 91 0.87 -18.71 -17.49
C VAL A 91 -0.05 -19.70 -16.83
N ARG A 92 -0.19 -19.62 -15.50
CA ARG A 92 -0.98 -20.51 -14.65
C ARG A 92 -1.95 -19.70 -13.81
N LEU A 93 -3.15 -20.28 -13.60
CA LEU A 93 -4.04 -19.87 -12.53
C LEU A 93 -3.81 -20.81 -11.35
N VAL A 94 -3.61 -20.27 -10.17
CA VAL A 94 -3.37 -21.01 -8.94
C VAL A 94 -4.39 -20.61 -7.88
N GLU A 95 -4.91 -21.59 -7.16
CA GLU A 95 -5.75 -21.32 -5.99
C GLU A 95 -4.86 -20.99 -4.79
N THR A 96 -5.18 -19.94 -4.09
CA THR A 96 -4.50 -19.52 -2.87
C THR A 96 -5.20 -20.09 -1.63
N PRO A 97 -4.54 -20.18 -0.46
CA PRO A 97 -5.10 -20.80 0.75
C PRO A 97 -6.39 -20.18 1.30
N ASP A 98 -6.79 -19.02 0.83
CA ASP A 98 -8.07 -18.38 1.16
C ASP A 98 -9.19 -18.71 0.15
N GLY A 99 -8.87 -19.52 -0.87
CA GLY A 99 -9.78 -19.92 -1.94
C GLY A 99 -9.87 -18.90 -3.08
N SER A 100 -9.10 -17.81 -3.06
CA SER A 100 -9.01 -16.90 -4.21
C SER A 100 -8.14 -17.51 -5.33
N THR A 101 -8.01 -16.80 -6.43
CA THR A 101 -7.22 -17.25 -7.58
C THR A 101 -6.19 -16.20 -7.95
N ALA A 102 -4.91 -16.58 -7.97
CA ALA A 102 -3.85 -15.73 -8.52
C ALA A 102 -3.47 -16.19 -9.94
N ALA A 103 -3.17 -15.23 -10.81
CA ALA A 103 -2.59 -15.49 -12.12
C ALA A 103 -1.06 -15.30 -12.04
N ILE A 104 -0.30 -16.32 -12.42
CA ILE A 104 1.17 -16.28 -12.43
C ILE A 104 1.68 -16.49 -13.84
N GLY A 105 2.46 -15.53 -14.34
CA GLY A 105 3.14 -15.61 -15.62
C GLY A 105 4.65 -15.73 -15.43
N HIS A 106 5.32 -16.50 -16.30
CA HIS A 106 6.76 -16.68 -16.23
C HIS A 106 7.40 -16.74 -17.63
N ARG A 107 8.50 -16.01 -17.77
CA ARG A 107 9.45 -16.11 -18.87
C ARG A 107 10.85 -16.34 -18.27
N PRO A 108 11.50 -17.48 -18.54
CA PRO A 108 12.80 -17.81 -17.98
C PRO A 108 13.88 -16.76 -18.27
N ALA A 109 14.79 -16.56 -17.31
CA ALA A 109 15.97 -15.74 -17.51
C ALA A 109 16.95 -16.40 -18.52
N PRO A 110 17.71 -15.60 -19.28
CA PRO A 110 18.93 -16.11 -19.91
C PRO A 110 19.88 -16.73 -18.86
N PRO A 111 20.75 -17.69 -19.23
CA PRO A 111 21.65 -18.31 -18.26
C PRO A 111 22.51 -17.28 -17.51
N GLY A 112 22.43 -17.30 -16.18
CA GLY A 112 23.16 -16.40 -15.28
C GLY A 112 22.58 -14.99 -15.18
N ALA A 113 21.46 -14.71 -15.83
CA ALA A 113 20.78 -13.42 -15.73
C ALA A 113 19.78 -13.39 -14.53
N PRO A 114 19.58 -12.23 -13.92
CA PRO A 114 18.62 -12.06 -12.84
C PRO A 114 17.18 -12.17 -13.31
N THR A 115 16.26 -12.34 -12.37
CA THR A 115 14.82 -12.38 -12.58
C THR A 115 14.14 -11.20 -11.90
N VAL A 116 13.22 -10.55 -12.58
CA VAL A 116 12.34 -9.50 -12.06
C VAL A 116 10.93 -10.08 -11.87
N LEU A 117 10.36 -9.87 -10.69
CA LEU A 117 8.95 -10.17 -10.39
C LEU A 117 8.14 -8.88 -10.34
N PHE A 118 7.06 -8.81 -11.09
CA PHE A 118 6.05 -7.76 -11.00
C PHE A 118 4.82 -8.26 -10.23
N TYR A 119 4.29 -7.42 -9.37
CA TYR A 119 3.08 -7.67 -8.61
C TYR A 119 2.02 -6.60 -8.86
N ALA A 120 0.78 -7.05 -9.03
CA ALA A 120 -0.46 -6.26 -8.96
C ALA A 120 -1.59 -7.17 -8.46
N HIS A 121 -2.79 -6.60 -8.20
CA HIS A 121 -3.99 -7.38 -7.92
C HIS A 121 -5.13 -7.00 -8.88
N TYR A 122 -6.11 -7.89 -9.03
CA TYR A 122 -7.27 -7.66 -9.91
C TYR A 122 -8.59 -7.58 -9.16
N ASP A 123 -8.63 -7.98 -7.88
CA ASP A 123 -9.79 -7.74 -7.03
C ASP A 123 -9.92 -6.25 -6.69
N VAL A 124 -11.07 -5.86 -6.21
CA VAL A 124 -11.40 -4.46 -5.93
C VAL A 124 -12.29 -4.33 -4.71
N GLN A 125 -12.23 -3.20 -4.04
CA GLN A 125 -13.18 -2.82 -2.99
C GLN A 125 -14.61 -2.73 -3.55
N PRO A 126 -15.63 -3.03 -2.74
CA PRO A 126 -17.02 -2.75 -3.09
C PRO A 126 -17.19 -1.26 -3.50
N PRO A 127 -18.13 -0.96 -4.42
CA PRO A 127 -18.34 0.41 -4.89
C PRO A 127 -18.93 1.36 -3.82
N GLY A 128 -19.44 0.81 -2.71
CA GLY A 128 -20.15 1.57 -1.71
C GLY A 128 -21.53 2.04 -2.21
N ASP A 129 -21.92 3.25 -1.83
CA ASP A 129 -23.18 3.86 -2.32
C ASP A 129 -23.00 4.33 -3.77
N GLU A 130 -23.61 3.61 -4.71
CA GLU A 130 -23.54 3.92 -6.13
C GLU A 130 -24.17 5.28 -6.49
N ALA A 131 -25.08 5.81 -5.66
CA ALA A 131 -25.63 7.14 -5.85
C ALA A 131 -24.61 8.27 -5.62
N SER A 132 -23.49 7.97 -5.00
CA SER A 132 -22.36 8.89 -4.80
C SER A 132 -21.39 8.92 -5.98
N TRP A 133 -21.59 8.10 -7.00
CA TRP A 133 -20.78 8.07 -8.22
C TRP A 133 -21.40 8.93 -9.32
N ASP A 134 -20.58 9.75 -10.00
CA ASP A 134 -21.01 10.55 -11.16
C ASP A 134 -21.16 9.72 -12.45
N SER A 135 -20.62 8.52 -12.48
CA SER A 135 -20.78 7.52 -13.54
C SER A 135 -20.79 6.13 -12.93
N PRO A 136 -21.40 5.11 -13.56
CA PRO A 136 -21.47 3.78 -12.97
C PRO A 136 -20.09 3.24 -12.62
N PRO A 137 -19.87 2.68 -11.40
CA PRO A 137 -18.55 2.30 -10.90
C PRO A 137 -17.85 1.24 -11.74
N PHE A 138 -18.60 0.35 -12.38
CA PHE A 138 -18.10 -0.71 -13.25
C PHE A 138 -18.23 -0.40 -14.75
N THR A 139 -18.15 0.89 -15.10
CA THR A 139 -18.12 1.36 -16.50
C THR A 139 -17.02 2.41 -16.63
N LEU A 140 -15.90 2.04 -17.25
CA LEU A 140 -14.79 2.98 -17.43
C LEU A 140 -15.23 4.20 -18.21
N THR A 141 -15.23 5.36 -17.58
CA THR A 141 -15.71 6.61 -18.14
C THR A 141 -14.60 7.65 -18.16
N GLU A 142 -14.39 8.27 -19.32
CA GLU A 142 -13.40 9.35 -19.46
C GLU A 142 -14.07 10.70 -19.16
N ARG A 143 -13.48 11.47 -18.24
CA ARG A 143 -13.86 12.85 -17.90
C ARG A 143 -12.61 13.64 -17.54
N ASP A 144 -12.52 14.86 -17.99
CA ASP A 144 -11.45 15.82 -17.64
C ASP A 144 -10.02 15.23 -17.76
N GLY A 145 -9.82 14.34 -18.73
CA GLY A 145 -8.54 13.70 -19.00
C GLY A 145 -8.18 12.56 -18.01
N ARG A 146 -9.12 12.09 -17.20
CA ARG A 146 -8.99 10.95 -16.30
C ARG A 146 -9.93 9.81 -16.68
N TRP A 147 -9.57 8.60 -16.33
CA TRP A 147 -10.40 7.41 -16.51
C TRP A 147 -11.00 6.99 -15.18
N TYR A 148 -12.33 7.08 -15.05
CA TYR A 148 -13.09 6.81 -13.84
C TYR A 148 -13.68 5.42 -13.87
N GLY A 149 -13.55 4.69 -12.75
CA GLY A 149 -14.14 3.38 -12.50
C GLY A 149 -13.51 2.72 -11.29
N ARG A 150 -14.24 1.83 -10.62
CA ARG A 150 -13.72 1.08 -9.49
C ARG A 150 -12.60 0.13 -9.97
N GLY A 151 -11.42 0.19 -9.34
CA GLY A 151 -10.23 -0.55 -9.74
C GLY A 151 -9.43 0.14 -10.86
N ALA A 152 -9.85 1.32 -11.34
CA ALA A 152 -9.12 2.03 -12.40
C ALA A 152 -7.70 2.41 -11.99
N ALA A 153 -7.49 2.75 -10.72
CA ALA A 153 -6.17 3.00 -10.12
C ALA A 153 -5.71 1.80 -9.29
N ASP A 154 -6.58 1.29 -8.44
CA ASP A 154 -6.30 0.29 -7.41
C ASP A 154 -7.04 -1.03 -7.71
N CYS A 155 -6.39 -2.00 -8.38
CA CYS A 155 -5.01 -2.02 -8.88
C CYS A 155 -4.95 -2.35 -10.40
N LYS A 156 -6.12 -2.39 -11.11
CA LYS A 156 -6.20 -2.78 -12.52
C LYS A 156 -5.40 -1.84 -13.44
N GLY A 157 -5.29 -0.54 -13.06
CA GLY A 157 -4.44 0.41 -13.76
C GLY A 157 -2.95 0.07 -13.71
N ASN A 158 -2.47 -0.40 -12.56
CA ASN A 158 -1.11 -0.91 -12.40
C ASN A 158 -0.86 -2.15 -13.27
N LEU A 159 -1.83 -3.07 -13.33
CA LEU A 159 -1.75 -4.20 -14.24
C LEU A 159 -1.64 -3.75 -15.71
N MET A 160 -2.36 -2.69 -16.12
CA MET A 160 -2.22 -2.14 -17.47
C MET A 160 -0.82 -1.59 -17.73
N ALA A 161 -0.16 -0.99 -16.75
CA ALA A 161 1.24 -0.56 -16.88
C ALA A 161 2.15 -1.77 -17.14
N HIS A 162 2.04 -2.84 -16.35
CA HIS A 162 2.81 -4.07 -16.55
C HIS A 162 2.61 -4.67 -17.95
N LEU A 163 1.36 -4.86 -18.36
CA LEU A 163 1.05 -5.44 -19.67
C LEU A 163 1.57 -4.58 -20.81
N THR A 164 1.47 -3.26 -20.69
CA THR A 164 1.97 -2.30 -21.70
C THR A 164 3.49 -2.33 -21.77
N ALA A 165 4.19 -2.35 -20.62
CA ALA A 165 5.63 -2.48 -20.55
C ALA A 165 6.13 -3.76 -21.22
N LEU A 166 5.55 -4.91 -20.86
CA LEU A 166 5.90 -6.22 -21.39
C LEU A 166 5.72 -6.27 -22.91
N ARG A 167 4.64 -5.73 -23.45
CA ARG A 167 4.38 -5.65 -24.89
C ARG A 167 5.33 -4.71 -25.61
N ALA A 168 5.70 -3.60 -24.96
CA ALA A 168 6.62 -2.62 -25.56
C ALA A 168 8.03 -3.17 -25.72
N VAL A 169 8.50 -4.04 -24.82
CA VAL A 169 9.81 -4.70 -24.89
C VAL A 169 9.76 -6.08 -25.56
N GLY A 170 8.60 -6.71 -25.63
CA GLY A 170 8.43 -8.06 -26.20
C GLY A 170 8.45 -8.05 -27.72
N ASN A 171 8.92 -9.16 -28.31
CA ASN A 171 8.61 -9.49 -29.69
C ASN A 171 7.18 -10.05 -29.70
N SER A 172 6.19 -9.27 -30.13
CA SER A 172 4.84 -9.78 -30.31
C SER A 172 4.86 -10.93 -31.31
N THR A 173 4.66 -12.15 -30.83
CA THR A 173 4.46 -13.35 -31.68
C THR A 173 3.03 -13.44 -32.22
N SER A 174 2.16 -12.49 -31.85
CA SER A 174 0.77 -12.48 -32.27
C SER A 174 0.65 -12.26 -33.80
N PRO A 175 -0.07 -13.13 -34.53
CA PRO A 175 -0.30 -12.99 -35.95
C PRO A 175 -1.07 -11.71 -36.35
N THR A 176 -1.75 -11.09 -35.38
CA THR A 176 -2.59 -9.89 -35.57
C THR A 176 -1.88 -8.58 -35.26
N SER A 177 -0.65 -8.62 -34.71
CA SER A 177 0.11 -7.40 -34.41
C SER A 177 0.59 -6.72 -35.69
N SER A 178 0.14 -5.51 -35.94
CA SER A 178 0.65 -4.62 -37.00
C SER A 178 2.10 -4.15 -36.77
N LEU A 179 2.68 -4.47 -35.62
CA LEU A 179 4.07 -4.19 -35.21
C LEU A 179 5.04 -5.30 -35.63
N ARG A 180 4.74 -5.98 -36.72
CA ARG A 180 5.72 -6.85 -37.39
C ARG A 180 6.83 -5.99 -37.98
N GLN A 181 7.99 -6.17 -37.49
CA GLN A 181 9.34 -5.78 -37.93
C GLN A 181 10.00 -4.84 -36.92
N ASP A 182 10.72 -5.43 -36.02
CA ASP A 182 12.15 -5.30 -35.85
C ASP A 182 12.53 -6.20 -34.69
N VAL A 183 13.68 -6.82 -34.79
CA VAL A 183 14.23 -7.69 -33.74
C VAL A 183 14.22 -6.89 -32.43
N GLY A 184 13.22 -7.17 -31.57
CA GLY A 184 13.12 -6.48 -30.28
C GLY A 184 14.44 -6.61 -29.55
N THR A 185 14.86 -5.57 -28.88
CA THR A 185 16.06 -5.61 -28.05
C THR A 185 15.85 -6.74 -27.03
N PRO A 186 16.75 -7.75 -26.98
CA PRO A 186 16.56 -8.87 -26.05
C PRO A 186 16.49 -8.33 -24.63
N VAL A 187 15.42 -8.65 -23.91
CA VAL A 187 15.33 -8.34 -22.49
C VAL A 187 16.33 -9.20 -21.75
N PRO A 188 17.29 -8.61 -21.02
CA PRO A 188 18.42 -9.34 -20.45
C PRO A 188 18.07 -10.12 -19.18
N VAL A 189 16.82 -10.08 -18.73
CA VAL A 189 16.36 -10.67 -17.45
C VAL A 189 15.23 -11.68 -17.66
N GLY A 190 15.06 -12.57 -16.69
CA GLY A 190 13.84 -13.34 -16.52
C GLY A 190 12.71 -12.47 -16.02
N ILE A 191 11.48 -12.84 -16.33
CA ILE A 191 10.29 -12.11 -15.90
C ILE A 191 9.33 -13.08 -15.23
N LYS A 192 8.88 -12.69 -14.05
CA LYS A 192 7.71 -13.26 -13.39
C LYS A 192 6.68 -12.16 -13.21
N VAL A 193 5.42 -12.51 -13.30
CA VAL A 193 4.30 -11.63 -12.94
C VAL A 193 3.36 -12.42 -12.05
N VAL A 194 2.93 -11.85 -10.94
CA VAL A 194 1.86 -12.39 -10.11
C VAL A 194 0.77 -11.33 -9.97
N VAL A 195 -0.47 -11.74 -10.24
CA VAL A 195 -1.65 -10.88 -10.11
C VAL A 195 -2.61 -11.56 -9.17
N GLU A 196 -2.80 -10.97 -7.99
CA GLU A 196 -3.58 -11.50 -6.89
C GLU A 196 -5.08 -11.23 -7.07
N GLY A 197 -5.93 -12.01 -6.40
CA GLY A 197 -7.39 -11.89 -6.47
C GLY A 197 -8.09 -11.71 -5.13
N SER A 198 -7.36 -11.31 -4.06
CA SER A 198 -7.92 -11.12 -2.72
C SER A 198 -7.16 -10.12 -1.84
N GLU A 199 -6.33 -9.26 -2.42
CA GLU A 199 -5.53 -8.27 -1.69
C GLU A 199 -6.43 -7.39 -0.82
N GLU A 200 -7.49 -6.85 -1.39
CA GLU A 200 -8.41 -5.89 -0.80
C GLU A 200 -9.17 -6.39 0.44
N GLN A 201 -9.14 -7.69 0.67
CA GLN A 201 -9.74 -8.31 1.85
C GLN A 201 -8.75 -8.59 2.97
N GLY A 202 -7.44 -8.44 2.71
CA GLY A 202 -6.38 -8.68 3.69
C GLY A 202 -6.42 -10.09 4.28
N THR A 203 -6.81 -11.08 3.49
CA THR A 203 -6.94 -12.48 3.94
C THR A 203 -5.61 -13.17 4.16
N GLY A 204 -4.53 -12.64 3.62
CA GLY A 204 -3.20 -13.27 3.61
C GLY A 204 -3.15 -14.52 2.74
N GLY A 205 -3.97 -14.56 1.67
CA GLY A 205 -4.04 -15.70 0.76
C GLY A 205 -2.74 -15.89 -0.02
N LEU A 206 -2.28 -14.84 -0.69
CA LEU A 206 -1.04 -14.87 -1.47
C LEU A 206 0.19 -14.98 -0.56
N GLU A 207 0.21 -14.35 0.59
CA GLU A 207 1.30 -14.44 1.55
C GLU A 207 1.57 -15.89 1.96
N ARG A 208 0.51 -16.61 2.37
CA ARG A 208 0.63 -18.03 2.72
C ARG A 208 1.00 -18.90 1.51
N PHE A 209 0.50 -18.54 0.33
CA PHE A 209 0.88 -19.24 -0.90
C PHE A 209 2.36 -19.11 -1.20
N VAL A 210 2.94 -17.90 -1.05
CA VAL A 210 4.37 -17.61 -1.22
C VAL A 210 5.20 -18.43 -0.22
N GLU A 211 4.82 -18.43 1.06
CA GLU A 211 5.52 -19.18 2.10
C GLU A 211 5.50 -20.71 1.84
N GLN A 212 4.42 -21.22 1.27
CA GLN A 212 4.27 -22.64 0.92
C GLN A 212 4.97 -23.03 -0.39
N ASN A 213 5.20 -22.04 -1.28
CA ASN A 213 5.78 -22.25 -2.62
C ASN A 213 6.90 -21.25 -2.93
N PRO A 214 7.95 -21.16 -2.09
CA PRO A 214 8.95 -20.08 -2.19
C PRO A 214 9.69 -20.06 -3.52
N ASP A 215 9.94 -21.21 -4.14
CA ASP A 215 10.68 -21.29 -5.42
C ASP A 215 9.89 -20.69 -6.60
N LEU A 216 8.56 -20.65 -6.50
CA LEU A 216 7.70 -20.26 -7.62
C LEU A 216 7.83 -18.77 -7.95
N LEU A 217 7.89 -17.93 -6.92
CA LEU A 217 7.96 -16.47 -7.06
C LEU A 217 9.35 -15.89 -6.74
N ALA A 218 10.36 -16.72 -6.42
CA ALA A 218 11.72 -16.24 -6.18
C ALA A 218 12.22 -15.39 -7.34
N ALA A 219 12.76 -14.21 -7.02
CA ALA A 219 13.29 -13.24 -7.98
C ALA A 219 14.39 -12.41 -7.32
N ASP A 220 15.30 -11.85 -8.12
CA ASP A 220 16.37 -10.98 -7.62
C ASP A 220 15.84 -9.57 -7.33
N THR A 221 14.83 -9.14 -8.08
CA THR A 221 14.16 -7.86 -7.91
C THR A 221 12.66 -8.05 -7.95
N ILE A 222 11.96 -7.44 -7.00
CA ILE A 222 10.50 -7.50 -6.86
C ILE A 222 9.95 -6.08 -6.96
N VAL A 223 9.11 -5.83 -7.95
CA VAL A 223 8.44 -4.55 -8.19
C VAL A 223 6.96 -4.70 -7.80
N ILE A 224 6.58 -4.08 -6.72
CA ILE A 224 5.21 -4.06 -6.22
C ILE A 224 4.53 -2.80 -6.75
N CYS A 225 3.60 -2.97 -7.68
CA CYS A 225 2.78 -1.89 -8.20
C CYS A 225 1.44 -1.86 -7.47
N ASP A 226 1.49 -1.33 -6.26
CA ASP A 226 0.33 -1.13 -5.38
C ASP A 226 0.55 0.10 -4.49
N SER A 227 1.25 1.06 -5.00
CA SER A 227 1.49 2.35 -4.39
C SER A 227 1.33 3.45 -5.44
N GLY A 228 1.90 4.63 -5.21
CA GLY A 228 1.71 5.68 -6.19
C GLY A 228 2.61 6.88 -6.02
N ASN A 229 2.38 7.82 -6.90
CA ASN A 229 3.11 9.07 -6.95
C ASN A 229 2.55 10.10 -5.97
N VAL A 230 3.39 11.00 -5.51
CA VAL A 230 2.94 12.13 -4.65
C VAL A 230 2.04 13.12 -5.41
N ALA A 231 2.11 13.17 -6.72
CA ALA A 231 1.22 13.91 -7.61
C ALA A 231 1.39 13.40 -9.05
N VAL A 232 0.43 13.67 -9.92
CA VAL A 232 0.53 13.40 -11.36
C VAL A 232 1.82 13.99 -11.92
N GLY A 233 2.59 13.19 -12.65
CA GLY A 233 3.87 13.58 -13.28
C GLY A 233 5.04 13.73 -12.31
N VAL A 234 4.93 13.27 -11.06
CA VAL A 234 6.03 13.30 -10.07
C VAL A 234 6.46 11.88 -9.73
N PRO A 235 7.50 11.33 -10.40
CA PRO A 235 7.91 9.95 -10.16
C PRO A 235 8.33 9.76 -8.71
N THR A 236 7.70 8.81 -8.05
CA THR A 236 7.89 8.57 -6.63
C THR A 236 8.22 7.10 -6.37
N LEU A 237 9.21 6.85 -5.52
CA LEU A 237 9.45 5.53 -4.93
C LEU A 237 8.92 5.54 -3.50
N THR A 238 8.01 4.63 -3.19
CA THR A 238 7.55 4.44 -1.81
C THR A 238 8.60 3.62 -1.07
N THR A 239 9.25 4.23 -0.08
CA THR A 239 10.36 3.62 0.65
C THR A 239 10.00 3.13 2.04
N VAL A 240 8.81 3.49 2.52
CA VAL A 240 8.33 3.16 3.86
C VAL A 240 6.85 2.83 3.83
N LEU A 241 6.46 1.70 4.43
CA LEU A 241 5.09 1.37 4.80
C LEU A 241 5.01 1.27 6.32
N ARG A 242 3.98 1.89 6.92
CA ARG A 242 3.73 1.73 8.35
C ARG A 242 3.04 0.39 8.62
N GLY A 243 3.44 -0.25 9.73
CA GLY A 243 2.74 -1.39 10.28
C GLY A 243 1.40 -0.99 10.90
N LEU A 244 0.65 -1.99 11.32
CA LEU A 244 -0.70 -1.87 11.86
C LEU A 244 -0.85 -2.71 13.12
N VAL A 245 -1.51 -2.13 14.12
CA VAL A 245 -2.14 -2.86 15.22
C VAL A 245 -3.62 -2.47 15.25
N SER A 246 -4.52 -3.43 15.06
CA SER A 246 -5.96 -3.26 15.27
C SER A 246 -6.36 -3.99 16.55
N ALA A 247 -6.98 -3.26 17.47
CA ALA A 247 -7.39 -3.82 18.76
C ALA A 247 -8.74 -3.25 19.22
N VAL A 248 -9.52 -4.07 19.92
CA VAL A 248 -10.74 -3.63 20.61
C VAL A 248 -10.48 -3.56 22.09
N VAL A 249 -10.71 -2.39 22.68
CA VAL A 249 -10.76 -2.20 24.13
C VAL A 249 -12.21 -2.19 24.58
N ARG A 250 -12.54 -3.06 25.54
CA ARG A 250 -13.86 -3.16 26.17
C ARG A 250 -13.76 -2.85 27.64
N VAL A 251 -14.61 -1.94 28.13
CA VAL A 251 -14.73 -1.56 29.54
C VAL A 251 -16.07 -2.05 30.08
N THR A 252 -16.06 -2.69 31.23
CA THR A 252 -17.27 -3.18 31.89
C THR A 252 -17.29 -2.70 33.36
N THR A 253 -18.41 -2.12 33.78
CA THR A 253 -18.63 -1.61 35.15
C THR A 253 -19.80 -2.27 35.86
N GLY A 254 -20.68 -2.96 35.14
CA GLY A 254 -21.90 -3.57 35.71
C GLY A 254 -22.48 -4.65 34.79
N THR A 255 -23.52 -5.31 35.28
CA THR A 255 -24.23 -6.38 34.56
C THR A 255 -25.46 -5.88 33.79
N SER A 256 -25.93 -4.66 34.11
CA SER A 256 -27.07 -4.03 33.44
C SER A 256 -27.01 -2.51 33.58
N GLY A 257 -27.65 -1.80 32.64
CA GLY A 257 -27.86 -0.34 32.77
C GLY A 257 -28.75 0.01 33.95
N MET A 258 -28.39 1.10 34.63
CA MET A 258 -29.14 1.58 35.82
C MET A 258 -29.62 3.01 35.58
N HIS A 259 -30.78 3.35 36.09
CA HIS A 259 -31.37 4.70 35.96
C HIS A 259 -30.40 5.77 36.47
N SER A 260 -29.98 6.68 35.57
CA SER A 260 -28.94 7.68 35.85
C SER A 260 -29.31 8.66 36.98
N GLY A 261 -30.57 9.02 37.12
CA GLY A 261 -31.05 9.90 38.17
C GLY A 261 -31.10 9.26 39.53
N MET A 262 -31.18 7.91 39.60
CA MET A 262 -31.25 7.17 40.89
C MET A 262 -29.87 6.69 41.34
N PHE A 263 -29.02 6.29 40.40
CA PHE A 263 -27.74 5.64 40.68
C PHE A 263 -26.53 6.36 40.14
N GLY A 264 -26.73 7.38 39.28
CA GLY A 264 -25.64 8.24 38.76
C GLY A 264 -24.93 8.98 39.91
N GLY A 265 -23.71 9.37 39.70
CA GLY A 265 -22.82 9.98 40.67
C GLY A 265 -21.82 8.95 41.24
N PRO A 266 -22.24 8.04 42.20
CA PRO A 266 -21.31 7.07 42.76
C PRO A 266 -21.07 5.85 41.86
N THR A 267 -21.97 5.54 40.92
CA THR A 267 -21.84 4.37 40.04
C THR A 267 -20.92 4.67 38.85
N PRO A 268 -19.81 3.92 38.65
CA PRO A 268 -18.95 4.11 37.52
C PRO A 268 -19.69 3.85 36.20
N ASP A 269 -19.58 4.76 35.27
CA ASP A 269 -20.09 4.65 33.90
C ASP A 269 -18.98 4.12 32.97
N ALA A 270 -19.28 3.04 32.24
CA ALA A 270 -18.28 2.38 31.38
C ALA A 270 -17.85 3.28 30.22
N LEU A 271 -18.77 4.07 29.64
CA LEU A 271 -18.42 5.00 28.57
C LEU A 271 -17.52 6.13 29.07
N LEU A 272 -17.83 6.70 30.23
CA LEU A 272 -16.99 7.74 30.83
C LEU A 272 -15.58 7.22 31.17
N ALA A 273 -15.48 5.99 31.66
CA ALA A 273 -14.21 5.33 31.94
C ALA A 273 -13.40 5.11 30.63
N LEU A 274 -14.05 4.61 29.58
CA LEU A 274 -13.44 4.42 28.27
C LEU A 274 -12.93 5.74 27.68
N VAL A 275 -13.72 6.81 27.71
CA VAL A 275 -13.31 8.14 27.24
C VAL A 275 -12.10 8.66 28.01
N ALA A 276 -12.08 8.49 29.34
CA ALA A 276 -10.93 8.88 30.16
C ALA A 276 -9.65 8.11 29.80
N MET A 277 -9.77 6.81 29.51
CA MET A 277 -8.63 5.98 29.06
C MET A 277 -8.15 6.41 27.68
N LEU A 278 -9.04 6.61 26.71
CA LEU A 278 -8.69 7.04 25.36
C LEU A 278 -8.02 8.43 25.33
N ALA A 279 -8.44 9.34 26.20
CA ALA A 279 -7.85 10.67 26.31
C ALA A 279 -6.37 10.66 26.76
N THR A 280 -5.87 9.55 27.32
CA THR A 280 -4.45 9.42 27.72
C THR A 280 -3.55 8.96 26.58
N LEU A 281 -4.10 8.58 25.43
CA LEU A 281 -3.35 8.06 24.30
C LEU A 281 -2.63 9.17 23.50
N HIS A 282 -3.00 10.42 23.72
CA HIS A 282 -2.38 11.60 23.10
C HIS A 282 -2.08 12.68 24.14
N ASN A 283 -1.02 13.46 23.89
CA ASN A 283 -0.74 14.67 24.64
C ASN A 283 -1.54 15.87 24.10
N GLU A 284 -1.34 17.06 24.68
CA GLU A 284 -2.01 18.29 24.24
C GLU A 284 -1.66 18.70 22.79
N ALA A 285 -0.48 18.32 22.30
CA ALA A 285 -0.08 18.54 20.92
C ALA A 285 -0.67 17.50 19.93
N GLY A 286 -1.24 16.41 20.46
CA GLY A 286 -1.77 15.30 19.63
C GLY A 286 -0.74 14.22 19.28
N ASP A 287 0.45 14.24 19.87
CA ASP A 287 1.41 13.15 19.72
C ASP A 287 0.94 11.91 20.52
N VAL A 288 1.17 10.73 19.99
CA VAL A 288 0.90 9.47 20.69
C VAL A 288 1.81 9.32 21.92
N THR A 289 1.23 9.04 23.09
CA THR A 289 1.93 9.02 24.40
C THR A 289 1.87 7.66 25.11
N ILE A 290 1.98 6.57 24.36
CA ILE A 290 2.06 5.23 24.93
C ILE A 290 3.48 5.03 25.47
N PRO A 291 3.67 4.78 26.81
CA PRO A 291 4.98 4.58 27.40
C PRO A 291 5.76 3.44 26.73
N GLY A 292 7.02 3.70 26.38
CA GLY A 292 7.87 2.71 25.70
C GLY A 292 7.72 2.69 24.18
N LEU A 293 6.68 3.26 23.61
CA LEU A 293 6.52 3.38 22.18
C LEU A 293 7.31 4.60 21.66
N ALA A 294 8.27 4.35 20.76
CA ALA A 294 9.08 5.42 20.17
C ALA A 294 8.22 6.33 19.28
N ASN A 295 8.25 7.65 19.54
CA ASN A 295 7.46 8.64 18.79
C ASN A 295 8.28 9.83 18.27
N GLY A 296 9.61 9.77 18.32
CA GLY A 296 10.54 10.86 17.93
C GLY A 296 11.10 10.72 16.51
N GLY A 297 10.52 9.86 15.64
CA GLY A 297 10.99 9.67 14.29
C GLY A 297 10.97 10.96 13.45
N VAL A 298 11.92 11.07 12.52
CA VAL A 298 12.05 12.18 11.56
C VAL A 298 12.07 11.62 10.16
N TRP A 299 11.26 12.20 9.29
CA TRP A 299 11.24 11.86 7.86
C TRP A 299 12.31 12.65 7.12
N ASN A 300 13.12 11.95 6.32
CA ASN A 300 14.22 12.55 5.56
C ASN A 300 13.99 12.55 4.03
N GLY A 301 12.81 12.09 3.56
CA GLY A 301 12.43 12.11 2.14
C GLY A 301 11.70 13.39 1.74
N GLU A 302 10.84 13.28 0.72
CA GLU A 302 10.05 14.42 0.22
C GLU A 302 9.20 15.04 1.33
N PRO A 303 9.21 16.35 1.49
CA PRO A 303 8.32 17.04 2.41
C PRO A 303 6.86 16.89 2.03
N TYR A 304 5.99 16.79 3.03
CA TYR A 304 4.54 16.88 2.81
C TYR A 304 4.03 18.20 3.38
N PRO A 305 3.77 19.21 2.54
CA PRO A 305 3.34 20.52 3.01
C PRO A 305 1.98 20.47 3.72
N GLU A 306 1.78 21.32 4.74
CA GLU A 306 0.52 21.39 5.50
C GLU A 306 -0.68 21.72 4.61
N GLU A 307 -0.52 22.69 3.69
CA GLU A 307 -1.59 23.10 2.76
C GLU A 307 -2.05 21.92 1.90
N ARG A 308 -1.09 21.08 1.52
CA ARG A 308 -1.38 19.87 0.75
C ARG A 308 -2.13 18.84 1.58
N LEU A 309 -1.69 18.56 2.83
CA LEU A 309 -2.41 17.65 3.71
C LEU A 309 -3.85 18.12 3.93
N ARG A 310 -4.05 19.43 4.14
CA ARG A 310 -5.41 19.97 4.33
C ARG A 310 -6.30 19.76 3.13
N ALA A 311 -5.75 19.88 1.93
CA ALA A 311 -6.46 19.63 0.69
C ALA A 311 -6.76 18.13 0.50
N ASP A 312 -5.75 17.26 0.64
CA ASP A 312 -5.85 15.82 0.40
C ASP A 312 -6.73 15.13 1.46
N ALA A 313 -6.68 15.57 2.72
CA ALA A 313 -7.45 15.02 3.85
C ALA A 313 -8.74 15.79 4.16
N HIS A 314 -9.12 16.79 3.35
CA HIS A 314 -10.33 17.61 3.51
C HIS A 314 -10.46 18.24 4.92
N VAL A 315 -9.34 18.64 5.54
CA VAL A 315 -9.33 19.27 6.87
C VAL A 315 -9.89 20.68 6.78
N LEU A 316 -10.85 20.99 7.64
CA LEU A 316 -11.44 22.35 7.70
C LEU A 316 -10.36 23.37 8.06
N PRO A 317 -10.39 24.59 7.46
CA PRO A 317 -9.34 25.60 7.63
C PRO A 317 -9.06 26.00 9.08
N GLU A 318 -10.09 26.02 9.93
CA GLU A 318 -10.02 26.41 11.34
C GLU A 318 -9.54 25.29 12.27
N VAL A 319 -9.46 24.04 11.80
CA VAL A 319 -9.03 22.90 12.63
C VAL A 319 -7.51 22.79 12.65
N GLY A 320 -6.91 22.69 13.83
CA GLY A 320 -5.48 22.46 14.00
C GLY A 320 -5.09 21.04 13.59
N LEU A 321 -3.87 20.88 13.05
CA LEU A 321 -3.30 19.56 12.82
C LEU A 321 -2.73 19.00 14.14
N LEU A 322 -2.66 17.67 14.21
CA LEU A 322 -2.15 16.95 15.37
C LEU A 322 -0.64 16.69 15.26
N GLY A 323 0.00 16.60 16.42
CA GLY A 323 1.37 16.16 16.58
C GLY A 323 2.42 17.26 16.42
N SER A 324 3.59 16.97 16.94
CA SER A 324 4.78 17.81 16.81
C SER A 324 5.62 17.42 15.59
N GLY A 325 6.50 18.31 15.12
CA GLY A 325 7.34 18.09 13.95
C GLY A 325 6.64 18.42 12.64
N THR A 326 7.09 17.81 11.53
CA THR A 326 6.51 18.03 10.21
C THR A 326 5.33 17.08 9.95
N VAL A 327 4.49 17.41 8.96
CA VAL A 327 3.41 16.52 8.50
C VAL A 327 3.98 15.17 8.06
N ALA A 328 5.10 15.17 7.34
CA ALA A 328 5.75 13.94 6.87
C ALA A 328 6.27 13.08 8.04
N ASP A 329 6.76 13.69 9.13
CA ASP A 329 7.13 12.97 10.35
C ASP A 329 5.93 12.20 10.92
N GLN A 330 4.78 12.87 11.03
CA GLN A 330 3.55 12.30 11.57
C GLN A 330 2.97 11.20 10.67
N LEU A 331 3.04 11.39 9.36
CA LEU A 331 2.50 10.43 8.41
C LEU A 331 3.36 9.17 8.26
N TRP A 332 4.70 9.27 8.35
CA TRP A 332 5.57 8.20 7.86
C TRP A 332 6.66 7.75 8.85
N ALA A 333 7.04 8.59 9.82
CA ALA A 333 8.14 8.28 10.74
C ALA A 333 7.72 8.09 12.19
N ARG A 334 6.45 8.39 12.54
CA ARG A 334 5.93 8.32 13.91
C ARG A 334 4.70 7.42 14.01
N PRO A 335 4.41 6.88 15.20
CA PRO A 335 3.15 6.18 15.43
C PRO A 335 1.98 7.16 15.32
N ALA A 336 0.85 6.66 14.82
CA ALA A 336 -0.41 7.38 14.79
C ALA A 336 -1.52 6.48 15.28
N LEU A 337 -2.37 6.98 16.17
CA LEU A 337 -3.48 6.22 16.74
C LEU A 337 -4.80 6.89 16.42
N THR A 338 -5.74 6.11 15.91
CA THR A 338 -7.08 6.55 15.57
C THR A 338 -8.12 5.64 16.22
N VAL A 339 -9.20 6.23 16.77
CA VAL A 339 -10.40 5.49 17.18
C VAL A 339 -11.29 5.35 15.95
N ILE A 340 -11.42 4.14 15.42
CA ILE A 340 -12.14 3.87 14.16
C ILE A 340 -13.54 3.32 14.35
N GLY A 341 -13.96 3.07 15.61
CA GLY A 341 -15.31 2.63 15.95
C GLY A 341 -15.55 2.65 17.43
N MET A 342 -16.81 2.84 17.82
CA MET A 342 -17.25 2.78 19.22
C MET A 342 -18.58 2.02 19.33
N GLU A 343 -18.66 1.14 20.32
CA GLU A 343 -19.90 0.47 20.73
C GLU A 343 -20.47 1.20 21.94
N VAL A 344 -21.40 2.10 21.67
CA VAL A 344 -22.06 2.98 22.67
C VAL A 344 -23.53 3.16 22.27
N PRO A 345 -24.43 3.53 23.20
CA PRO A 345 -25.81 3.82 22.84
C PRO A 345 -25.90 4.91 21.78
N PRO A 346 -26.72 4.74 20.72
CA PRO A 346 -26.97 5.80 19.74
C PRO A 346 -27.69 6.98 20.39
N LEU A 347 -27.44 8.20 19.93
CA LEU A 347 -28.11 9.41 20.46
C LEU A 347 -29.63 9.31 20.38
N THR A 348 -30.14 8.82 19.24
CA THR A 348 -31.60 8.60 19.07
C THR A 348 -32.02 7.37 19.87
N GLY A 349 -32.89 7.58 20.85
CA GLY A 349 -33.38 6.49 21.71
C GLY A 349 -32.43 6.12 22.86
N ALA A 350 -31.39 6.92 23.12
CA ALA A 350 -30.51 6.69 24.28
C ALA A 350 -31.30 6.70 25.59
N PRO A 351 -31.19 5.65 26.43
CA PRO A 351 -31.86 5.62 27.72
C PRO A 351 -31.16 6.55 28.71
N SER A 352 -31.91 7.12 29.66
CA SER A 352 -31.35 7.87 30.80
C SER A 352 -30.71 6.93 31.79
N ALA A 353 -29.61 6.26 31.42
CA ALA A 353 -28.99 5.18 32.21
C ALA A 353 -27.47 5.32 32.28
N VAL A 354 -26.88 4.91 33.39
CA VAL A 354 -25.43 4.63 33.54
C VAL A 354 -25.13 3.42 32.68
N GLN A 355 -24.13 3.51 31.80
CA GLN A 355 -23.78 2.45 30.86
C GLN A 355 -22.94 1.37 31.53
N PRO A 356 -23.34 0.09 31.48
CA PRO A 356 -22.62 -1.00 32.13
C PRO A 356 -21.41 -1.48 31.30
N ALA A 357 -21.39 -1.22 30.01
CA ALA A 357 -20.31 -1.59 29.09
C ALA A 357 -20.17 -0.57 27.97
N ALA A 358 -18.96 -0.41 27.47
CA ALA A 358 -18.61 0.35 26.28
C ALA A 358 -17.36 -0.25 25.64
N ALA A 359 -17.21 -0.12 24.31
CA ALA A 359 -16.02 -0.57 23.62
C ALA A 359 -15.58 0.44 22.55
N ALA A 360 -14.28 0.41 22.23
CA ALA A 360 -13.71 1.16 21.12
C ALA A 360 -12.76 0.28 20.32
N ARG A 361 -12.78 0.44 19.00
CA ARG A 361 -11.78 -0.15 18.09
C ARG A 361 -10.71 0.88 17.82
N LEU A 362 -9.47 0.49 18.06
CA LEU A 362 -8.27 1.30 17.92
C LEU A 362 -7.47 0.83 16.72
N ASN A 363 -6.97 1.77 15.95
CA ASN A 363 -6.04 1.54 14.85
C ASN A 363 -4.74 2.30 15.17
N LEU A 364 -3.68 1.56 15.52
CA LEU A 364 -2.36 2.10 15.80
C LEU A 364 -1.45 1.78 14.63
N ARG A 365 -1.01 2.81 13.92
CA ARG A 365 0.02 2.71 12.88
C ARG A 365 1.39 2.87 13.53
N VAL A 366 2.31 1.96 13.18
CA VAL A 366 3.68 1.96 13.71
C VAL A 366 4.70 2.15 12.59
N PRO A 367 5.72 3.01 12.80
CA PRO A 367 6.75 3.23 11.77
C PRO A 367 7.71 2.03 11.67
N PRO A 368 8.49 1.91 10.58
CA PRO A 368 9.55 0.91 10.48
C PRO A 368 10.53 0.95 11.66
N GLY A 369 10.95 -0.24 12.10
CA GLY A 369 11.80 -0.43 13.27
C GLY A 369 11.05 -0.55 14.59
N VAL A 370 9.72 -0.43 14.57
CA VAL A 370 8.85 -0.75 15.69
C VAL A 370 8.15 -2.08 15.42
N ASP A 371 8.35 -3.05 16.29
CA ASP A 371 7.65 -4.32 16.23
C ASP A 371 6.15 -4.13 16.60
N PRO A 372 5.21 -4.46 15.71
CA PRO A 372 3.78 -4.28 15.97
C PRO A 372 3.26 -5.13 17.15
N GLU A 373 3.80 -6.33 17.39
CA GLU A 373 3.42 -7.16 18.53
C GLU A 373 3.84 -6.49 19.85
N ALA A 374 5.08 -5.99 19.91
CA ALA A 374 5.54 -5.21 21.04
C ALA A 374 4.72 -3.94 21.24
N ALA A 375 4.37 -3.22 20.16
CA ALA A 375 3.51 -2.03 20.21
C ALA A 375 2.12 -2.35 20.75
N TYR A 376 1.52 -3.49 20.36
CA TYR A 376 0.26 -3.97 20.96
C TYR A 376 0.40 -4.21 22.47
N GLY A 377 1.48 -4.86 22.89
CA GLY A 377 1.77 -5.09 24.31
C GLY A 377 1.80 -3.77 25.10
N LEU A 378 2.55 -2.78 24.60
CA LEU A 378 2.65 -1.45 25.22
C LEU A 378 1.30 -0.72 25.27
N LEU A 379 0.51 -0.77 24.21
CA LEU A 379 -0.84 -0.20 24.16
C LEU A 379 -1.75 -0.86 25.21
N ALA A 380 -1.75 -2.17 25.24
CA ALA A 380 -2.59 -2.94 26.17
C ALA A 380 -2.21 -2.68 27.64
N ASP A 381 -0.93 -2.64 27.94
CA ASP A 381 -0.43 -2.37 29.30
C ASP A 381 -0.74 -0.93 29.73
N HIS A 382 -0.58 0.05 28.83
CA HIS A 382 -0.96 1.43 29.09
C HIS A 382 -2.45 1.54 29.42
N LEU A 383 -3.33 0.99 28.57
CA LEU A 383 -4.78 1.05 28.80
C LEU A 383 -5.21 0.40 30.10
N ARG A 384 -4.58 -0.72 30.49
CA ARG A 384 -4.83 -1.36 31.80
C ARG A 384 -4.36 -0.48 32.96
N ALA A 385 -3.19 0.15 32.81
CA ALA A 385 -2.59 0.98 33.87
C ALA A 385 -3.38 2.26 34.15
N VAL A 386 -3.99 2.86 33.10
CA VAL A 386 -4.75 4.12 33.22
C VAL A 386 -6.25 3.90 33.49
N ALA A 387 -6.69 2.65 33.61
CA ALA A 387 -8.11 2.32 33.85
C ALA A 387 -8.59 2.93 35.19
N PRO A 388 -9.54 3.87 35.17
CA PRO A 388 -10.01 4.53 36.37
C PRO A 388 -10.92 3.58 37.18
N TRP A 389 -11.05 3.83 38.49
CA TRP A 389 -12.04 3.20 39.37
C TRP A 389 -12.02 1.66 39.43
N HIS A 390 -10.89 1.04 39.04
CA HIS A 390 -10.74 -0.43 38.95
C HIS A 390 -11.78 -1.11 38.07
N VAL A 391 -12.19 -0.44 36.99
CA VAL A 391 -13.11 -1.02 36.00
C VAL A 391 -12.48 -2.24 35.33
N ARG A 392 -13.31 -3.18 34.90
CA ARG A 392 -12.85 -4.34 34.15
C ARG A 392 -12.52 -3.92 32.74
N VAL A 393 -11.28 -4.20 32.30
CA VAL A 393 -10.78 -3.90 30.96
C VAL A 393 -10.38 -5.19 30.26
N GLU A 394 -10.94 -5.42 29.10
CA GLU A 394 -10.57 -6.50 28.18
C GLU A 394 -10.04 -5.85 26.91
N ILE A 395 -8.90 -6.36 26.39
CA ILE A 395 -8.28 -5.85 25.18
C ILE A 395 -8.03 -7.05 24.29
N GLU A 396 -8.65 -7.00 23.12
CA GLU A 396 -8.61 -8.05 22.09
C GLU A 396 -7.81 -7.55 20.90
N LEU A 397 -6.82 -8.33 20.49
CA LEU A 397 -6.08 -8.09 19.25
C LEU A 397 -6.91 -8.62 18.09
N GLU A 398 -7.23 -7.76 17.12
CA GLU A 398 -7.96 -8.16 15.90
C GLU A 398 -7.02 -8.41 14.71
N GLY A 399 -5.91 -7.66 14.63
CA GLY A 399 -4.96 -7.81 13.53
C GLY A 399 -3.65 -7.09 13.76
N ILE A 400 -2.60 -7.64 13.18
CA ILE A 400 -1.26 -7.06 13.12
C ILE A 400 -0.79 -7.09 11.67
N GLY A 401 -0.17 -6.00 11.23
CA GLY A 401 0.55 -5.91 9.97
C GLY A 401 1.95 -5.37 10.21
N ALA A 402 2.94 -5.99 9.61
CA ALA A 402 4.33 -5.55 9.70
C ALA A 402 4.53 -4.21 8.99
N SER A 403 5.52 -3.45 9.44
CA SER A 403 6.04 -2.28 8.73
C SER A 403 7.09 -2.73 7.72
N PHE A 404 7.29 -1.93 6.67
CA PHE A 404 8.31 -2.20 5.67
C PHE A 404 9.18 -0.96 5.44
N ARG A 405 10.48 -1.19 5.21
CA ARG A 405 11.43 -0.18 4.73
C ARG A 405 12.25 -0.79 3.60
N ALA A 406 12.25 -0.13 2.45
CA ALA A 406 13.04 -0.55 1.31
C ALA A 406 14.54 -0.30 1.53
N GLU A 407 15.36 -1.26 1.11
CA GLU A 407 16.80 -1.10 0.94
C GLU A 407 17.04 -0.42 -0.41
N THR A 408 17.61 0.80 -0.40
CA THR A 408 17.64 1.67 -1.58
C THR A 408 18.99 1.74 -2.29
N ASP A 409 19.98 1.01 -1.81
CA ASP A 409 21.37 1.11 -2.28
C ASP A 409 21.73 0.02 -3.34
N GLY A 410 20.80 -0.86 -3.64
CA GLY A 410 21.00 -1.98 -4.57
C GLY A 410 21.06 -1.55 -6.04
N PRO A 411 21.63 -2.39 -6.92
CA PRO A 411 21.73 -2.12 -8.34
C PRO A 411 20.37 -2.05 -9.05
N GLY A 412 19.40 -2.88 -8.66
CA GLY A 412 18.03 -2.84 -9.18
C GLY A 412 17.32 -1.56 -8.79
N TYR A 413 17.50 -1.11 -7.53
CA TYR A 413 16.92 0.14 -7.06
C TYR A 413 17.46 1.37 -7.80
N ARG A 414 18.78 1.39 -8.10
CA ARG A 414 19.36 2.44 -8.96
C ARG A 414 18.81 2.40 -10.38
N ALA A 415 18.64 1.20 -10.95
CA ALA A 415 18.10 1.03 -12.30
C ALA A 415 16.65 1.51 -12.41
N ILE A 416 15.76 1.15 -11.46
CA ILE A 416 14.37 1.64 -11.49
C ILE A 416 14.30 3.15 -11.28
N THR A 417 15.15 3.71 -10.41
CA THR A 417 15.25 5.17 -10.20
C THR A 417 15.63 5.88 -11.50
N ALA A 418 16.63 5.39 -12.23
CA ALA A 418 17.05 5.97 -13.51
C ALA A 418 15.97 5.81 -14.58
N ALA A 419 15.26 4.67 -14.60
CA ALA A 419 14.17 4.41 -15.53
C ALA A 419 12.97 5.36 -15.29
N LEU A 420 12.55 5.52 -14.03
CA LEU A 420 11.52 6.48 -13.63
C LEU A 420 11.91 7.91 -14.00
N ALA A 421 13.15 8.33 -13.69
CA ALA A 421 13.63 9.66 -14.05
C ALA A 421 13.61 9.90 -15.55
N THR A 422 13.99 8.89 -16.35
CA THR A 422 13.98 8.97 -17.80
C THR A 422 12.55 9.04 -18.33
N ALA A 423 11.65 8.20 -17.85
CA ALA A 423 10.26 8.16 -18.25
C ALA A 423 9.54 9.49 -17.98
N TYR A 424 9.70 10.05 -16.79
CA TYR A 424 9.04 11.29 -16.37
C TYR A 424 9.79 12.56 -16.76
N GLY A 425 11.04 12.46 -17.24
CA GLY A 425 11.88 13.60 -17.60
C GLY A 425 12.24 14.51 -16.41
N ARG A 426 12.25 13.98 -15.19
CA ARG A 426 12.53 14.71 -13.96
C ARG A 426 13.08 13.80 -12.85
N PRO A 427 13.73 14.35 -11.81
CA PRO A 427 14.24 13.57 -10.69
C PRO A 427 13.14 12.79 -9.98
N VAL A 428 13.50 11.59 -9.52
CA VAL A 428 12.65 10.75 -8.67
C VAL A 428 12.68 11.28 -7.24
N THR A 429 11.53 11.28 -6.59
CA THR A 429 11.40 11.56 -5.16
C THR A 429 11.04 10.30 -4.36
N THR A 430 11.11 10.39 -3.02
CA THR A 430 10.75 9.29 -2.13
C THR A 430 9.61 9.69 -1.21
N ALA A 431 8.67 8.79 -0.99
CA ALA A 431 7.57 8.97 -0.05
C ALA A 431 7.44 7.79 0.91
N GLY A 432 6.71 7.99 1.99
CA GLY A 432 6.16 6.92 2.79
C GLY A 432 4.67 6.73 2.48
N GLN A 433 4.12 5.59 2.88
CA GLN A 433 2.70 5.32 2.81
C GLN A 433 2.17 4.89 4.17
N GLY A 434 1.00 5.39 4.54
CA GLY A 434 0.36 5.08 5.83
C GLY A 434 -0.29 3.72 5.89
N GLY A 435 -0.66 3.16 4.73
CA GLY A 435 -1.15 1.79 4.57
C GLY A 435 0.00 0.78 4.61
N GLY A 436 -0.26 -0.43 5.09
CA GLY A 436 0.66 -1.54 4.96
C GLY A 436 0.23 -2.42 3.79
N ILE A 437 1.19 -2.93 3.04
CA ILE A 437 1.00 -4.01 2.07
C ILE A 437 1.64 -5.24 2.71
N PRO A 438 0.86 -6.16 3.31
CA PRO A 438 1.40 -7.29 4.08
C PRO A 438 2.36 -8.17 3.27
N LEU A 439 2.14 -8.25 1.97
CA LEU A 439 2.97 -9.00 1.04
C LEU A 439 4.43 -8.50 0.99
N CYS A 440 4.67 -7.20 1.25
CA CYS A 440 6.04 -6.65 1.32
C CYS A 440 6.87 -7.31 2.41
N ASP A 441 6.30 -7.50 3.60
CA ASP A 441 6.97 -8.20 4.70
C ASP A 441 7.17 -9.68 4.37
N THR A 442 6.18 -10.32 3.78
CA THR A 442 6.27 -11.73 3.36
C THR A 442 7.39 -11.92 2.34
N PHE A 443 7.50 -11.06 1.33
CA PHE A 443 8.58 -11.13 0.36
C PHE A 443 9.94 -10.85 1.01
N ALA A 444 10.05 -9.84 1.88
CA ALA A 444 11.30 -9.52 2.56
C ALA A 444 11.80 -10.67 3.44
N ARG A 445 10.90 -11.40 4.11
CA ARG A 445 11.25 -12.57 4.93
C ARG A 445 11.56 -13.80 4.08
N THR A 446 10.81 -14.02 3.00
CA THR A 446 10.96 -15.21 2.16
C THR A 446 12.16 -15.09 1.21
N TYR A 447 12.45 -13.88 0.73
CA TYR A 447 13.51 -13.57 -0.23
C TYR A 447 14.43 -12.47 0.31
N PRO A 448 15.22 -12.72 1.35
CA PRO A 448 16.00 -11.69 2.05
C PRO A 448 17.08 -11.03 1.19
N ASP A 449 17.49 -11.67 0.10
CA ASP A 449 18.48 -11.14 -0.84
C ASP A 449 17.85 -10.35 -2.01
N SER A 450 16.52 -10.30 -2.09
CA SER A 450 15.81 -9.60 -3.16
C SER A 450 15.68 -8.10 -2.89
N GLU A 451 15.84 -7.28 -3.92
CA GLU A 451 15.51 -5.86 -3.86
C GLU A 451 14.00 -5.65 -4.07
N ILE A 452 13.31 -5.11 -3.07
CA ILE A 452 11.86 -4.86 -3.14
C ILE A 452 11.62 -3.36 -3.32
N MET A 453 10.91 -2.99 -4.36
CA MET A 453 10.59 -1.61 -4.71
C MET A 453 9.09 -1.43 -4.96
N LEU A 454 8.56 -0.31 -4.49
CA LEU A 454 7.15 0.03 -4.57
C LEU A 454 6.98 1.26 -5.45
N ILE A 455 6.20 1.09 -6.51
CA ILE A 455 5.79 2.13 -7.45
C ILE A 455 4.30 1.96 -7.78
N GLY A 456 3.74 2.83 -8.59
CA GLY A 456 2.39 2.62 -9.11
C GLY A 456 1.81 3.87 -9.75
N VAL A 457 0.59 3.70 -10.28
CA VAL A 457 -0.12 4.73 -11.05
C VAL A 457 -1.01 5.62 -10.19
N SER A 458 -1.19 5.27 -8.92
CA SER A 458 -2.05 6.02 -8.01
C SER A 458 -1.44 7.37 -7.64
N GLU A 459 -2.29 8.34 -7.27
CA GLU A 459 -1.92 9.62 -6.68
C GLU A 459 -3.12 10.15 -5.88
N PRO A 460 -2.98 11.19 -5.07
CA PRO A 460 -4.04 11.60 -4.13
C PRO A 460 -5.41 11.88 -4.74
N ALA A 461 -5.48 12.35 -6.01
CA ALA A 461 -6.76 12.59 -6.68
C ALA A 461 -7.40 11.33 -7.28
N CYS A 462 -6.74 10.16 -7.17
CA CYS A 462 -7.32 8.89 -7.61
C CYS A 462 -8.52 8.49 -6.78
N LEU A 463 -8.65 8.95 -5.53
CA LEU A 463 -9.74 8.62 -4.61
C LEU A 463 -9.95 7.11 -4.46
N ILE A 464 -8.85 6.34 -4.35
CA ILE A 464 -8.92 4.88 -4.11
C ILE A 464 -9.82 4.58 -2.91
N HIS A 465 -10.60 3.49 -2.96
CA HIS A 465 -11.58 3.08 -1.96
C HIS A 465 -12.78 4.03 -1.78
N ALA A 466 -12.82 5.18 -2.47
CA ALA A 466 -13.94 6.11 -2.44
C ALA A 466 -14.77 6.09 -3.74
N PRO A 467 -15.98 6.67 -3.76
CA PRO A 467 -16.69 6.93 -5.00
C PRO A 467 -15.90 7.85 -5.94
N ASN A 468 -16.10 7.68 -7.24
CA ASN A 468 -15.37 8.41 -8.28
C ASN A 468 -13.86 8.10 -8.33
N GLU A 469 -13.46 6.90 -7.93
CA GLU A 469 -12.08 6.43 -8.19
C GLU A 469 -11.73 6.63 -9.66
N SER A 470 -10.49 7.08 -9.91
CA SER A 470 -10.01 7.37 -11.26
C SER A 470 -8.49 7.25 -11.35
N VAL A 471 -7.98 7.08 -12.56
CA VAL A 471 -6.54 7.12 -12.86
C VAL A 471 -6.24 8.16 -13.94
N ALA A 472 -5.11 8.84 -13.83
CA ALA A 472 -4.58 9.65 -14.93
C ALA A 472 -3.92 8.72 -15.96
N PRO A 473 -4.35 8.74 -17.25
CA PRO A 473 -3.75 7.87 -18.28
C PRO A 473 -2.24 8.07 -18.46
N SER A 474 -1.76 9.29 -18.19
CA SER A 474 -0.34 9.61 -18.23
C SER A 474 0.47 8.83 -17.20
N GLU A 475 -0.10 8.51 -16.03
CA GLU A 475 0.60 7.72 -15.03
C GLU A 475 0.78 6.27 -15.49
N ILE A 476 -0.24 5.67 -16.12
CA ILE A 476 -0.12 4.34 -16.75
C ILE A 476 0.96 4.37 -17.84
N GLU A 477 0.97 5.40 -18.72
CA GLU A 477 1.97 5.55 -19.78
C GLU A 477 3.38 5.66 -19.21
N GLN A 478 3.58 6.51 -18.19
CA GLN A 478 4.90 6.77 -17.62
C GLN A 478 5.43 5.59 -16.79
N ILE A 479 4.60 4.95 -15.99
CA ILE A 479 4.99 3.74 -15.25
C ILE A 479 5.31 2.60 -16.22
N ALA A 480 4.48 2.38 -17.25
CA ALA A 480 4.78 1.38 -18.29
C ALA A 480 6.11 1.66 -19.00
N LEU A 481 6.40 2.92 -19.30
CA LEU A 481 7.68 3.30 -19.89
C LEU A 481 8.84 3.05 -18.93
N ALA A 482 8.69 3.41 -17.66
CA ALA A 482 9.71 3.18 -16.64
C ALA A 482 10.01 1.68 -16.46
N GLU A 483 8.99 0.84 -16.40
CA GLU A 483 9.15 -0.63 -16.30
C GLU A 483 9.81 -1.21 -17.56
N ALA A 484 9.42 -0.76 -18.74
CA ALA A 484 10.03 -1.20 -19.99
C ALA A 484 11.53 -0.85 -20.06
N LEU A 485 11.87 0.39 -19.69
CA LEU A 485 13.26 0.85 -19.60
C LEU A 485 14.05 0.10 -18.52
N PHE A 486 13.44 -0.13 -17.37
CA PHE A 486 14.02 -0.91 -16.27
C PHE A 486 14.37 -2.34 -16.70
N LEU A 487 13.44 -3.03 -17.39
CA LEU A 487 13.70 -4.37 -17.91
C LEU A 487 14.85 -4.43 -18.92
N LEU A 488 15.00 -3.39 -19.76
CA LEU A 488 16.06 -3.30 -20.77
C LEU A 488 17.41 -2.89 -20.16
N GLY A 489 17.38 -2.05 -19.12
CA GLY A 489 18.56 -1.50 -18.46
C GLY A 489 18.92 -2.18 -17.14
N HIS A 490 18.26 -3.28 -16.79
CA HIS A 490 18.54 -3.99 -15.55
C HIS A 490 19.98 -4.51 -15.54
N PRO A 491 20.75 -4.25 -14.47
CA PRO A 491 22.12 -4.73 -14.40
C PRO A 491 22.13 -6.26 -14.38
N THR A 492 22.90 -6.84 -15.31
CA THR A 492 23.22 -8.26 -15.32
C THR A 492 24.50 -8.43 -14.52
N THR A 493 24.49 -9.31 -13.52
CA THR A 493 25.71 -9.68 -12.80
C THR A 493 26.71 -10.23 -13.83
N GLY A 494 27.80 -9.49 -14.06
CA GLY A 494 28.92 -9.92 -14.91
C GLY A 494 29.79 -10.97 -14.27
#